data_aeefd7a610a238add90dbfdb814d9711
#
_entry.id   aeefd7a610a238add90dbfdb814d9711
#
_cell.length_a   1.000
_cell.length_b   1.000
_cell.length_c   1.000
_cell.angle_alpha   90.00
_cell.angle_beta   90.00
_cell.angle_gamma   90.00
#
_symmetry.space_group_name_H-M   'P 1'
#
loop_
_entity.id
_entity.type
_entity.pdbx_description
1 polymer ?
#
loop_
_entity_poly.entity_id
_entity_poly.type
_entity_poly.pdbx_seq_one_letter_code
_entity_poly.pdbx_strand_id
1 'polypeptide(L)'
;MATASRTTKLDDDLTVSAIGFGAGALASGYGDVDDSESLATLNRCLDLGVTFIDTANVYGGGNNERLIAKLLADRRDEVTLATKFGIASNLADRAAGRRPVHGDAAYVRQCIDESLARLQTDVVDLYYMHRRDLTVPIEETVGAMAELVRAGKVRHIGLSEVTADELRAAVAVHPIAAVQSEWSIWSRDVERKVVPTAAELGVGFVPYPPAGPRLLDRNHPFGRGLVVAERLPPHHASVRRRRAASQPRGGRCGQVGCRGAACGTGAGRAGMAAVPRRGPRCGLGTDSRHPAGVTRRGEP
;
A
#
# COMPACT_ATOMS: atom_id res chain seq x y z
N MET A 1 -11.25 19.46 -28.39
CA MET A 1 -11.55 20.07 -27.10
C MET A 1 -11.07 19.11 -26.03
N ALA A 2 -10.08 19.48 -25.25
CA ALA A 2 -9.66 18.68 -24.10
C ALA A 2 -10.83 18.68 -23.08
N THR A 3 -11.37 17.52 -22.80
CA THR A 3 -12.29 17.34 -21.68
C THR A 3 -11.52 17.72 -20.42
N ALA A 4 -11.96 18.77 -19.72
CA ALA A 4 -11.37 19.13 -18.44
C ALA A 4 -11.27 17.89 -17.55
N SER A 5 -10.08 17.52 -17.14
CA SER A 5 -9.88 16.38 -16.26
C SER A 5 -10.65 16.64 -14.97
N ARG A 6 -11.43 15.64 -14.53
CA ARG A 6 -12.14 15.73 -13.25
C ARG A 6 -11.10 15.82 -12.13
N THR A 7 -11.30 16.76 -11.23
CA THR A 7 -10.51 16.86 -10.00
C THR A 7 -11.28 16.29 -8.81
N THR A 8 -10.57 15.90 -7.77
CA THR A 8 -11.11 15.48 -6.49
C THR A 8 -10.29 16.06 -5.35
N LYS A 9 -10.89 16.24 -4.20
CA LYS A 9 -10.19 16.61 -2.98
C LYS A 9 -9.77 15.35 -2.24
N LEU A 10 -8.54 15.30 -1.78
CA LEU A 10 -8.06 14.27 -0.85
C LEU A 10 -8.27 14.71 0.61
N ASP A 11 -8.05 16.00 0.88
CA ASP A 11 -8.46 16.69 2.11
C ASP A 11 -9.02 18.09 1.76
N ASP A 12 -9.16 18.96 2.75
CA ASP A 12 -9.77 20.28 2.52
C ASP A 12 -8.89 21.19 1.65
N ASP A 13 -7.57 21.02 1.73
CA ASP A 13 -6.57 21.88 1.08
C ASP A 13 -5.88 21.21 -0.11
N LEU A 14 -5.96 19.88 -0.26
CA LEU A 14 -5.32 19.12 -1.35
C LEU A 14 -6.33 18.70 -2.41
N THR A 15 -6.31 19.39 -3.54
CA THR A 15 -7.06 19.01 -4.75
C THR A 15 -6.11 18.38 -5.77
N VAL A 16 -6.49 17.22 -6.32
CA VAL A 16 -5.71 16.48 -7.31
C VAL A 16 -6.55 16.12 -8.53
N SER A 17 -5.94 15.75 -9.65
CA SER A 17 -6.67 15.10 -10.73
C SER A 17 -7.26 13.77 -10.21
N ALA A 18 -8.53 13.48 -10.55
CA ALA A 18 -9.23 12.27 -10.07
C ALA A 18 -8.56 10.96 -10.50
N ILE A 19 -7.78 11.03 -11.57
CA ILE A 19 -6.88 9.98 -12.04
C ILE A 19 -5.47 10.50 -11.87
N GLY A 20 -4.62 9.76 -11.16
CA GLY A 20 -3.20 10.03 -11.04
C GLY A 20 -2.37 9.04 -11.85
N PHE A 21 -1.11 9.38 -12.09
CA PHE A 21 -0.14 8.54 -12.75
C PHE A 21 0.86 7.96 -11.74
N GLY A 22 0.86 6.65 -11.57
CA GLY A 22 1.84 5.93 -10.74
C GLY A 22 3.12 5.69 -11.52
N ALA A 23 4.14 6.48 -11.24
CA ALA A 23 5.41 6.47 -11.98
C ALA A 23 6.27 5.21 -11.73
N GLY A 24 5.89 4.35 -10.79
CA GLY A 24 6.53 3.05 -10.60
C GLY A 24 6.56 2.18 -11.86
N ALA A 25 5.62 2.40 -12.79
CA ALA A 25 5.60 1.75 -14.09
C ALA A 25 6.80 2.15 -14.99
N LEU A 26 7.38 3.32 -14.78
CA LEU A 26 8.55 3.84 -15.48
C LEU A 26 9.87 3.43 -14.81
N ALA A 27 9.85 2.50 -13.88
CA ALA A 27 11.03 1.92 -13.27
C ALA A 27 11.31 0.54 -13.90
N SER A 28 12.58 0.18 -14.06
CA SER A 28 13.06 -1.06 -14.72
C SER A 28 12.49 -2.38 -14.14
N GLY A 29 11.67 -2.32 -13.09
CA GLY A 29 10.98 -3.50 -12.54
C GLY A 29 9.90 -4.10 -13.45
N TYR A 30 9.50 -3.40 -14.52
CA TYR A 30 8.46 -3.82 -15.45
C TYR A 30 8.97 -4.05 -16.89
N GLY A 31 10.27 -4.07 -17.11
CA GLY A 31 10.94 -4.24 -18.40
C GLY A 31 11.92 -3.12 -18.72
N ASP A 32 12.51 -3.16 -19.89
CA ASP A 32 13.38 -2.07 -20.37
C ASP A 32 12.53 -0.81 -20.54
N VAL A 33 13.02 0.29 -19.99
CA VAL A 33 12.36 1.59 -20.00
C VAL A 33 13.29 2.59 -20.67
N ASP A 34 12.79 3.23 -21.72
CA ASP A 34 13.46 4.36 -22.35
C ASP A 34 13.06 5.66 -21.66
N ASP A 35 14.06 6.43 -21.24
CA ASP A 35 13.87 7.71 -20.54
C ASP A 35 13.12 8.75 -21.41
N SER A 36 13.36 8.78 -22.72
CA SER A 36 12.73 9.74 -23.63
C SER A 36 11.25 9.42 -23.84
N GLU A 37 10.91 8.14 -23.99
CA GLU A 37 9.52 7.68 -24.09
C GLU A 37 8.78 7.90 -22.77
N SER A 38 9.46 7.65 -21.65
CA SER A 38 8.91 7.89 -20.32
C SER A 38 8.60 9.36 -20.08
N LEU A 39 9.51 10.26 -20.46
CA LEU A 39 9.30 11.70 -20.35
C LEU A 39 8.18 12.19 -21.28
N ALA A 40 8.11 11.67 -22.50
CA ALA A 40 7.00 11.95 -23.42
C ALA A 40 5.66 11.51 -22.85
N THR A 41 5.63 10.33 -22.20
CA THR A 41 4.43 9.82 -21.51
C THR A 41 3.99 10.75 -20.36
N LEU A 42 4.92 11.19 -19.52
CA LEU A 42 4.64 12.12 -18.42
C LEU A 42 4.12 13.47 -18.93
N ASN A 43 4.73 14.03 -19.98
CA ASN A 43 4.23 15.24 -20.63
C ASN A 43 2.80 15.03 -21.17
N ARG A 44 2.57 13.90 -21.83
CA ARG A 44 1.25 13.59 -22.36
C ARG A 44 0.19 13.44 -21.26
N CYS A 45 0.55 12.91 -20.09
CA CYS A 45 -0.33 12.87 -18.93
C CYS A 45 -0.79 14.28 -18.54
N LEU A 46 0.14 15.22 -18.39
CA LEU A 46 -0.20 16.61 -18.06
C LEU A 46 -1.08 17.26 -19.13
N ASP A 47 -0.77 17.06 -20.42
CA ASP A 47 -1.58 17.60 -21.53
C ASP A 47 -3.01 17.06 -21.52
N LEU A 48 -3.23 15.87 -20.97
CA LEU A 48 -4.54 15.26 -20.78
C LEU A 48 -5.21 15.65 -19.46
N GLY A 49 -4.54 16.46 -18.63
CA GLY A 49 -5.03 16.90 -17.31
C GLY A 49 -4.85 15.87 -16.20
N VAL A 50 -3.98 14.86 -16.38
CA VAL A 50 -3.54 13.95 -15.31
C VAL A 50 -2.33 14.60 -14.64
N THR A 51 -2.59 15.39 -13.60
CA THR A 51 -1.58 16.23 -12.93
C THR A 51 -1.05 15.63 -11.64
N PHE A 52 -1.72 14.63 -11.08
CA PHE A 52 -1.27 13.93 -9.89
C PHE A 52 -0.24 12.85 -10.28
N ILE A 53 1.03 13.10 -10.00
CA ILE A 53 2.17 12.20 -10.30
C ILE A 53 2.68 11.59 -9.01
N ASP A 54 2.63 10.26 -8.92
CA ASP A 54 2.99 9.48 -7.74
C ASP A 54 4.25 8.66 -8.00
N THR A 55 5.33 8.93 -7.25
CA THR A 55 6.61 8.21 -7.30
C THR A 55 6.99 7.66 -5.92
N ALA A 56 8.22 7.19 -5.76
CA ALA A 56 8.82 6.78 -4.50
C ALA A 56 10.35 6.75 -4.61
N ASN A 57 11.05 6.97 -3.48
CA ASN A 57 12.50 6.91 -3.38
C ASN A 57 13.10 5.57 -3.86
N VAL A 58 12.34 4.48 -3.70
CA VAL A 58 12.79 3.12 -4.04
C VAL A 58 12.65 2.79 -5.53
N TYR A 59 11.84 3.52 -6.28
CA TYR A 59 11.60 3.22 -7.69
C TYR A 59 12.85 3.44 -8.54
N GLY A 60 13.31 2.37 -9.18
CA GLY A 60 14.56 2.39 -9.95
C GLY A 60 15.80 2.80 -9.13
N GLY A 61 15.76 2.66 -7.79
CA GLY A 61 16.84 3.13 -6.91
C GLY A 61 17.04 4.65 -6.95
N GLY A 62 15.93 5.40 -7.07
CA GLY A 62 15.93 6.87 -7.18
C GLY A 62 16.01 7.41 -8.60
N ASN A 63 16.22 6.58 -9.62
CA ASN A 63 16.26 7.03 -11.02
C ASN A 63 14.89 7.53 -11.49
N ASN A 64 13.79 6.98 -10.93
CA ASN A 64 12.45 7.44 -11.24
C ASN A 64 12.22 8.89 -10.79
N GLU A 65 12.70 9.29 -9.61
CA GLU A 65 12.64 10.67 -9.15
C GLU A 65 13.51 11.59 -10.02
N ARG A 66 14.71 11.14 -10.47
CA ARG A 66 15.56 11.91 -11.41
C ARG A 66 14.91 12.08 -12.79
N LEU A 67 14.16 11.08 -13.26
CA LEU A 67 13.39 11.20 -14.50
C LEU A 67 12.28 12.25 -14.35
N ILE A 68 11.55 12.22 -13.23
CA ILE A 68 10.49 13.20 -12.94
C ILE A 68 11.08 14.61 -12.80
N ALA A 69 12.28 14.77 -12.26
CA ALA A 69 12.95 16.06 -12.19
C ALA A 69 13.08 16.75 -13.56
N LYS A 70 13.27 15.98 -14.65
CA LYS A 70 13.29 16.52 -16.02
C LYS A 70 11.94 17.13 -16.43
N LEU A 71 10.82 16.55 -15.99
CA LEU A 71 9.49 17.12 -16.19
C LEU A 71 9.26 18.36 -15.35
N LEU A 72 9.71 18.32 -14.08
CA LEU A 72 9.49 19.41 -13.14
C LEU A 72 10.29 20.67 -13.51
N ALA A 73 11.41 20.53 -14.20
CA ALA A 73 12.22 21.67 -14.65
C ALA A 73 11.40 22.68 -15.48
N ASP A 74 10.46 22.19 -16.28
CA ASP A 74 9.66 23.02 -17.17
C ASP A 74 8.20 23.19 -16.71
N ARG A 75 7.66 22.23 -15.92
CA ARG A 75 6.22 22.12 -15.67
C ARG A 75 5.86 21.87 -14.19
N ARG A 76 6.72 22.32 -13.24
CA ARG A 76 6.49 22.09 -11.79
C ARG A 76 5.11 22.55 -11.30
N ASP A 77 4.66 23.70 -11.78
CA ASP A 77 3.42 24.33 -11.34
C ASP A 77 2.15 23.57 -11.82
N GLU A 78 2.30 22.70 -12.82
CA GLU A 78 1.21 21.87 -13.32
C GLU A 78 1.10 20.54 -12.56
N VAL A 79 2.09 20.17 -11.73
CA VAL A 79 2.20 18.85 -11.11
C VAL A 79 1.82 18.91 -9.64
N THR A 80 0.88 18.07 -9.23
CA THR A 80 0.73 17.66 -7.84
C THR A 80 1.64 16.45 -7.61
N LEU A 81 2.77 16.67 -6.95
CA LEU A 81 3.83 15.69 -6.79
C LEU A 81 3.71 14.90 -5.51
N ALA A 82 3.65 13.58 -5.62
CA ALA A 82 3.76 12.67 -4.48
C ALA A 82 5.01 11.81 -4.57
N THR A 83 5.71 11.64 -3.44
CA THR A 83 6.78 10.64 -3.29
C THR A 83 6.64 9.92 -1.95
N LYS A 84 7.44 8.86 -1.75
CA LYS A 84 7.31 7.96 -0.60
C LYS A 84 8.68 7.58 -0.04
N PHE A 85 8.70 7.27 1.26
CA PHE A 85 9.85 6.69 1.98
C PHE A 85 9.43 5.42 2.74
N GLY A 86 10.40 4.77 3.37
CA GLY A 86 10.16 3.65 4.28
C GLY A 86 10.77 2.36 3.79
N ILE A 87 10.68 2.05 2.49
CA ILE A 87 11.35 0.87 1.93
C ILE A 87 12.82 1.24 1.64
N ALA A 88 13.75 0.57 2.29
CA ALA A 88 15.18 0.74 2.01
C ALA A 88 15.54 0.13 0.65
N SER A 89 16.38 0.83 -0.10
CA SER A 89 16.71 0.48 -1.49
C SER A 89 18.18 0.14 -1.69
N ASN A 90 18.93 -0.21 -0.63
CA ASN A 90 20.34 -0.56 -0.82
C ASN A 90 20.52 -1.84 -1.66
N LEU A 91 21.57 -1.86 -2.49
CA LEU A 91 21.84 -2.96 -3.40
C LEU A 91 22.09 -4.29 -2.69
N ALA A 92 22.72 -4.26 -1.50
CA ALA A 92 23.02 -5.45 -0.73
C ALA A 92 21.74 -6.15 -0.21
N ASP A 93 20.78 -5.39 0.27
CA ASP A 93 19.49 -5.94 0.71
C ASP A 93 18.65 -6.45 -0.47
N ARG A 94 18.68 -5.75 -1.59
CA ARG A 94 18.01 -6.21 -2.82
C ARG A 94 18.61 -7.52 -3.33
N ALA A 95 19.92 -7.64 -3.36
CA ALA A 95 20.63 -8.86 -3.76
C ALA A 95 20.31 -10.03 -2.82
N ALA A 96 20.09 -9.76 -1.54
CA ALA A 96 19.70 -10.75 -0.53
C ALA A 96 18.18 -11.00 -0.48
N GLY A 97 17.39 -10.41 -1.39
CA GLY A 97 15.92 -10.52 -1.40
C GLY A 97 15.25 -9.82 -0.20
N ARG A 98 15.97 -9.01 0.55
CA ARG A 98 15.43 -8.26 1.68
C ARG A 98 14.90 -6.91 1.20
N ARG A 99 13.82 -6.46 1.82
CA ARG A 99 13.27 -5.11 1.68
C ARG A 99 13.00 -4.56 3.07
N PRO A 100 14.07 -4.20 3.81
CA PRO A 100 13.89 -3.65 5.13
C PRO A 100 13.05 -2.37 5.04
N VAL A 101 12.22 -2.17 6.05
CA VAL A 101 11.37 -0.98 6.19
C VAL A 101 11.90 -0.20 7.38
N HIS A 102 12.02 1.12 7.24
CA HIS A 102 12.49 2.02 8.29
C HIS A 102 11.49 3.16 8.46
N GLY A 103 11.05 3.36 9.70
CA GLY A 103 10.08 4.39 10.07
C GLY A 103 10.60 5.38 11.11
N ASP A 104 11.86 5.25 11.53
CA ASP A 104 12.45 6.13 12.53
C ASP A 104 12.62 7.57 12.02
N ALA A 105 12.58 8.53 12.95
CA ALA A 105 12.57 9.95 12.63
C ALA A 105 13.83 10.43 11.87
N ALA A 106 14.99 9.82 12.12
CA ALA A 106 16.22 10.18 11.41
C ALA A 106 16.15 9.75 9.95
N TYR A 107 15.67 8.54 9.70
CA TYR A 107 15.49 8.01 8.35
C TYR A 107 14.43 8.79 7.55
N VAL A 108 13.32 9.18 8.19
CA VAL A 108 12.28 10.02 7.57
C VAL A 108 12.88 11.32 7.04
N ARG A 109 13.68 12.02 7.88
CA ARG A 109 14.34 13.28 7.50
C ARG A 109 15.38 13.08 6.40
N GLN A 110 16.20 12.05 6.48
CA GLN A 110 17.18 11.72 5.46
C GLN A 110 16.51 11.47 4.10
N CYS A 111 15.46 10.64 4.08
CA CYS A 111 14.77 10.27 2.84
C CYS A 111 14.17 11.46 2.12
N ILE A 112 13.55 12.42 2.83
CA ILE A 112 12.99 13.59 2.16
C ILE A 112 14.09 14.46 1.54
N ASP A 113 15.19 14.67 2.24
CA ASP A 113 16.30 15.48 1.72
C ASP A 113 16.92 14.85 0.47
N GLU A 114 17.10 13.55 0.48
CA GLU A 114 17.54 12.80 -0.69
C GLU A 114 16.52 12.85 -1.86
N SER A 115 15.22 12.76 -1.57
CA SER A 115 14.17 12.84 -2.59
C SER A 115 14.10 14.23 -3.21
N LEU A 116 14.12 15.29 -2.40
CA LEU A 116 14.14 16.67 -2.89
C LEU A 116 15.35 16.94 -3.79
N ALA A 117 16.53 16.44 -3.39
CA ALA A 117 17.74 16.55 -4.19
C ALA A 117 17.63 15.81 -5.54
N ARG A 118 17.01 14.61 -5.57
CA ARG A 118 16.80 13.87 -6.81
C ARG A 118 15.74 14.48 -7.71
N LEU A 119 14.66 14.99 -7.11
CA LEU A 119 13.55 15.66 -7.79
C LEU A 119 13.87 17.09 -8.23
N GLN A 120 14.98 17.66 -7.73
CA GLN A 120 15.39 19.05 -8.00
C GLN A 120 14.28 20.07 -7.69
N THR A 121 13.63 19.90 -6.54
CA THR A 121 12.58 20.78 -6.01
C THR A 121 12.76 20.97 -4.52
N ASP A 122 12.29 22.10 -4.00
CA ASP A 122 12.37 22.39 -2.56
C ASP A 122 11.20 21.83 -1.76
N VAL A 123 10.12 21.40 -2.45
CA VAL A 123 8.90 20.96 -1.80
C VAL A 123 8.20 19.86 -2.60
N VAL A 124 7.66 18.86 -1.89
CA VAL A 124 6.69 17.88 -2.43
C VAL A 124 5.29 18.19 -1.91
N ASP A 125 4.28 17.91 -2.75
CA ASP A 125 2.89 18.20 -2.40
C ASP A 125 2.31 17.16 -1.44
N LEU A 126 2.70 15.89 -1.60
CA LEU A 126 2.24 14.79 -0.75
C LEU A 126 3.36 13.79 -0.48
N TYR A 127 3.64 13.54 0.80
CA TYR A 127 4.70 12.63 1.22
C TYR A 127 4.11 11.42 1.95
N TYR A 128 4.36 10.23 1.43
CA TYR A 128 3.81 9.00 1.99
C TYR A 128 4.84 8.20 2.80
N MET A 129 4.39 7.65 3.93
CA MET A 129 4.99 6.44 4.47
C MET A 129 4.59 5.25 3.59
N HIS A 130 5.57 4.67 2.86
CA HIS A 130 5.32 3.64 1.83
C HIS A 130 4.91 2.29 2.43
N ARG A 131 5.57 1.91 3.54
CA ARG A 131 5.26 0.71 4.33
C ARG A 131 5.49 1.00 5.80
N ARG A 132 4.71 0.36 6.62
CA ARG A 132 4.77 0.45 8.08
C ARG A 132 5.99 -0.31 8.61
N ASP A 133 6.84 0.37 9.38
CA ASP A 133 7.86 -0.24 10.21
C ASP A 133 7.23 -0.62 11.56
N LEU A 134 7.04 -1.92 11.78
CA LEU A 134 6.39 -2.42 12.99
C LEU A 134 7.25 -2.30 14.26
N THR A 135 8.52 -1.93 14.12
CA THR A 135 9.45 -1.75 15.25
C THR A 135 9.45 -0.33 15.79
N VAL A 136 8.86 0.63 15.06
CA VAL A 136 8.76 2.04 15.42
C VAL A 136 7.29 2.40 15.66
N PRO A 137 6.88 3.07 16.74
CA PRO A 137 5.53 3.58 16.92
C PRO A 137 5.11 4.47 15.74
N ILE A 138 3.88 4.31 15.24
CA ILE A 138 3.41 5.11 14.08
C ILE A 138 3.39 6.60 14.40
N GLU A 139 3.14 6.92 15.66
CA GLU A 139 3.12 8.29 16.18
C GLU A 139 4.49 8.96 16.05
N GLU A 140 5.59 8.23 16.23
CA GLU A 140 6.94 8.73 16.03
C GLU A 140 7.19 9.04 14.55
N THR A 141 6.87 8.12 13.67
CA THR A 141 7.01 8.29 12.21
C THR A 141 6.20 9.49 11.73
N VAL A 142 4.92 9.57 12.11
CA VAL A 142 4.02 10.66 11.74
C VAL A 142 4.45 11.99 12.36
N GLY A 143 4.96 11.97 13.60
CA GLY A 143 5.54 13.13 14.26
C GLY A 143 6.72 13.72 13.48
N ALA A 144 7.62 12.87 12.97
CA ALA A 144 8.72 13.29 12.11
C ALA A 144 8.24 13.85 10.76
N MET A 145 7.22 13.23 10.14
CA MET A 145 6.60 13.77 8.91
C MET A 145 5.95 15.14 9.15
N ALA A 146 5.28 15.33 10.28
CA ALA A 146 4.70 16.62 10.66
C ALA A 146 5.76 17.73 10.85
N GLU A 147 6.98 17.38 11.29
CA GLU A 147 8.09 18.31 11.32
C GLU A 147 8.51 18.78 9.93
N LEU A 148 8.45 17.90 8.93
CA LEU A 148 8.76 18.25 7.54
C LEU A 148 7.71 19.20 6.95
N VAL A 149 6.45 19.06 7.33
CA VAL A 149 5.39 20.04 6.96
C VAL A 149 5.70 21.41 7.57
N ARG A 150 6.03 21.44 8.87
CA ARG A 150 6.42 22.70 9.54
C ARG A 150 7.68 23.33 8.96
N ALA A 151 8.60 22.52 8.45
CA ALA A 151 9.81 22.98 7.76
C ALA A 151 9.57 23.43 6.31
N GLY A 152 8.34 23.26 5.77
CA GLY A 152 8.00 23.65 4.40
C GLY A 152 8.54 22.71 3.31
N LYS A 153 9.13 21.56 3.67
CA LYS A 153 9.63 20.55 2.72
C LYS A 153 8.53 19.70 2.11
N VAL A 154 7.41 19.58 2.83
CA VAL A 154 6.24 18.75 2.50
C VAL A 154 4.99 19.58 2.74
N ARG A 155 4.00 19.53 1.84
CA ARG A 155 2.72 20.21 2.04
C ARG A 155 1.72 19.36 2.81
N HIS A 156 1.58 18.12 2.40
CA HIS A 156 0.65 17.15 2.99
C HIS A 156 1.33 15.82 3.22
N ILE A 157 0.85 15.07 4.20
CA ILE A 157 1.35 13.73 4.49
C ILE A 157 0.28 12.68 4.28
N GLY A 158 0.72 11.49 3.85
CA GLY A 158 -0.12 10.35 3.59
C GLY A 158 0.48 9.05 4.14
N LEU A 159 -0.32 8.01 4.17
CA LEU A 159 0.09 6.69 4.64
C LEU A 159 -0.25 5.64 3.57
N SER A 160 0.56 4.59 3.49
CA SER A 160 0.27 3.49 2.57
C SER A 160 0.25 2.15 3.31
N GLU A 161 -0.75 1.32 2.99
CA GLU A 161 -0.91 -0.03 3.54
C GLU A 161 -0.94 -0.07 5.07
N VAL A 162 -1.71 0.82 5.66
CA VAL A 162 -1.95 0.87 7.11
C VAL A 162 -3.31 0.28 7.46
N THR A 163 -3.43 -0.20 8.69
CA THR A 163 -4.70 -0.64 9.26
C THR A 163 -5.57 0.55 9.67
N ALA A 164 -6.85 0.30 9.92
CA ALA A 164 -7.78 1.32 10.42
C ALA A 164 -7.35 1.91 11.78
N ASP A 165 -6.81 1.07 12.65
CA ASP A 165 -6.36 1.50 13.98
C ASP A 165 -5.09 2.36 13.88
N GLU A 166 -4.16 2.00 13.00
CA GLU A 166 -2.97 2.81 12.70
C GLU A 166 -3.35 4.14 12.05
N LEU A 167 -4.35 4.17 11.16
CA LEU A 167 -4.85 5.42 10.57
C LEU A 167 -5.43 6.35 11.65
N ARG A 168 -6.20 5.82 12.61
CA ARG A 168 -6.72 6.61 13.74
C ARG A 168 -5.60 7.15 14.62
N ALA A 169 -4.60 6.33 14.94
CA ALA A 169 -3.44 6.75 15.73
C ALA A 169 -2.65 7.86 15.02
N ALA A 170 -2.45 7.72 13.70
CA ALA A 170 -1.76 8.72 12.89
C ALA A 170 -2.49 10.07 12.85
N VAL A 171 -3.81 10.07 12.60
CA VAL A 171 -4.64 11.29 12.56
C VAL A 171 -4.66 12.00 13.90
N ALA A 172 -4.52 11.29 15.03
CA ALA A 172 -4.40 11.89 16.35
C ALA A 172 -3.10 12.71 16.54
N VAL A 173 -2.06 12.44 15.73
CA VAL A 173 -0.78 13.16 15.77
C VAL A 173 -0.77 14.36 14.81
N HIS A 174 -1.23 14.15 13.58
CA HIS A 174 -1.24 15.18 12.53
C HIS A 174 -2.31 14.85 11.50
N PRO A 175 -2.94 15.85 10.85
CA PRO A 175 -3.83 15.61 9.72
C PRO A 175 -3.17 14.74 8.64
N ILE A 176 -3.87 13.72 8.18
CA ILE A 176 -3.46 12.82 7.11
C ILE A 176 -4.33 13.12 5.88
N ALA A 177 -3.71 13.57 4.79
CA ALA A 177 -4.43 13.94 3.58
C ALA A 177 -4.95 12.72 2.80
N ALA A 178 -4.17 11.62 2.79
CA ALA A 178 -4.55 10.44 2.03
C ALA A 178 -4.03 9.13 2.64
N VAL A 179 -4.81 8.07 2.46
CA VAL A 179 -4.34 6.69 2.62
C VAL A 179 -4.31 6.02 1.24
N GLN A 180 -3.18 5.36 0.94
CA GLN A 180 -3.00 4.64 -0.32
C GLN A 180 -2.94 3.13 -0.06
N SER A 181 -3.84 2.36 -0.68
CA SER A 181 -3.88 0.90 -0.53
C SER A 181 -4.36 0.21 -1.79
N GLU A 182 -4.02 -1.07 -1.92
CA GLU A 182 -4.56 -1.88 -2.99
C GLU A 182 -6.08 -2.00 -2.87
N TRP A 183 -6.78 -1.66 -3.94
CA TRP A 183 -8.23 -1.84 -4.04
C TRP A 183 -8.61 -2.23 -5.47
N SER A 184 -9.00 -3.47 -5.64
CA SER A 184 -9.31 -4.04 -6.94
C SER A 184 -10.53 -4.96 -6.89
N ILE A 185 -10.95 -5.53 -8.03
CA ILE A 185 -12.10 -6.46 -8.08
C ILE A 185 -11.88 -7.72 -7.24
N TRP A 186 -10.65 -8.09 -6.95
CA TRP A 186 -10.29 -9.25 -6.12
C TRP A 186 -9.62 -8.90 -4.79
N SER A 187 -9.00 -7.74 -4.64
CA SER A 187 -8.45 -7.26 -3.37
C SER A 187 -9.40 -6.22 -2.76
N ARG A 188 -10.32 -6.68 -1.91
CA ARG A 188 -11.40 -5.86 -1.35
C ARG A 188 -11.38 -5.78 0.18
N ASP A 189 -10.30 -6.20 0.81
CA ASP A 189 -10.22 -6.26 2.27
C ASP A 189 -10.26 -4.86 2.92
N VAL A 190 -9.77 -3.84 2.23
CA VAL A 190 -9.82 -2.44 2.67
C VAL A 190 -11.25 -1.94 2.90
N GLU A 191 -12.26 -2.49 2.19
CA GLU A 191 -13.68 -2.11 2.31
C GLU A 191 -14.26 -2.43 3.69
N ARG A 192 -13.63 -3.34 4.43
CA ARG A 192 -14.16 -3.79 5.73
C ARG A 192 -13.89 -2.78 6.84
N LYS A 193 -12.72 -2.13 6.80
CA LYS A 193 -12.27 -1.26 7.89
C LYS A 193 -11.58 0.01 7.39
N VAL A 194 -10.59 -0.07 6.50
CA VAL A 194 -9.76 1.09 6.13
C VAL A 194 -10.57 2.15 5.40
N VAL A 195 -11.32 1.77 4.37
CA VAL A 195 -12.18 2.68 3.60
C VAL A 195 -13.23 3.38 4.47
N PRO A 196 -14.02 2.66 5.33
CA PRO A 196 -14.95 3.32 6.22
C PRO A 196 -14.27 4.26 7.23
N THR A 197 -13.09 3.88 7.74
CA THR A 197 -12.34 4.71 8.68
C THR A 197 -11.78 5.96 8.01
N ALA A 198 -11.24 5.85 6.80
CA ALA A 198 -10.78 7.00 6.02
C ALA A 198 -11.93 7.99 5.78
N ALA A 199 -13.13 7.49 5.40
CA ALA A 199 -14.32 8.31 5.21
C ALA A 199 -14.77 9.01 6.51
N GLU A 200 -14.74 8.30 7.63
CA GLU A 200 -15.09 8.85 8.95
C GLU A 200 -14.14 9.98 9.36
N LEU A 201 -12.85 9.81 9.08
CA LEU A 201 -11.81 10.77 9.46
C LEU A 201 -11.60 11.90 8.43
N GLY A 202 -12.33 11.89 7.31
CA GLY A 202 -12.16 12.87 6.24
C GLY A 202 -10.86 12.71 5.43
N VAL A 203 -10.21 11.55 5.52
CA VAL A 203 -8.97 11.21 4.81
C VAL A 203 -9.29 10.71 3.41
N GLY A 204 -8.62 11.24 2.39
CA GLY A 204 -8.74 10.79 1.01
C GLY A 204 -8.26 9.36 0.84
N PHE A 205 -8.82 8.64 -0.13
CA PHE A 205 -8.40 7.29 -0.46
C PHE A 205 -7.80 7.25 -1.87
N VAL A 206 -6.60 6.68 -1.99
CA VAL A 206 -5.87 6.56 -3.26
C VAL A 206 -5.67 5.08 -3.57
N PRO A 207 -6.61 4.44 -4.29
CA PRO A 207 -6.45 3.05 -4.67
C PRO A 207 -5.36 2.89 -5.73
N TYR A 208 -4.52 1.88 -5.57
CA TYR A 208 -3.64 1.43 -6.63
C TYR A 208 -4.03 0.03 -7.12
N PRO A 209 -3.75 -0.31 -8.41
CA PRO A 209 -4.08 -1.61 -8.96
C PRO A 209 -3.19 -2.71 -8.36
N PRO A 210 -3.61 -4.00 -8.45
CA PRO A 210 -2.83 -5.11 -7.94
C PRO A 210 -1.42 -5.12 -8.54
N ALA A 211 -0.43 -5.32 -7.68
CA ALA A 211 0.96 -5.40 -8.08
C ALA A 211 1.19 -6.68 -8.90
N GLY A 212 1.22 -6.55 -10.19
CA GLY A 212 1.70 -7.58 -11.08
C GLY A 212 1.13 -7.53 -12.50
N PRO A 213 2.00 -7.39 -13.52
CA PRO A 213 1.60 -7.41 -14.93
C PRO A 213 1.08 -8.78 -15.39
N ARG A 214 1.16 -9.80 -14.54
CA ARG A 214 0.79 -11.19 -14.88
C ARG A 214 -0.67 -11.54 -14.64
N LEU A 215 -1.43 -10.66 -13.96
CA LEU A 215 -2.79 -10.98 -13.57
C LEU A 215 -3.86 -10.55 -14.59
N LEU A 216 -3.54 -9.58 -15.46
CA LEU A 216 -4.49 -8.99 -16.42
C LEU A 216 -4.09 -9.14 -17.87
N ASP A 217 -3.33 -10.18 -18.22
CA ASP A 217 -2.93 -10.49 -19.57
C ASP A 217 -1.56 -9.94 -20.03
N ARG A 218 -0.85 -10.84 -20.74
CA ARG A 218 0.50 -10.61 -21.29
C ARG A 218 0.53 -9.60 -22.43
N ASN A 219 -0.64 -9.19 -22.96
CA ASN A 219 -0.76 -8.39 -24.18
C ASN A 219 -1.48 -7.05 -24.03
N HIS A 220 -1.90 -6.63 -22.81
CA HIS A 220 -2.60 -5.36 -22.66
C HIS A 220 -1.77 -4.30 -21.92
N PRO A 221 -1.51 -3.14 -22.57
CA PRO A 221 -0.74 -2.03 -21.99
C PRO A 221 -1.51 -1.22 -20.92
N PHE A 222 -2.77 -1.54 -20.64
CA PHE A 222 -3.66 -0.69 -19.83
C PHE A 222 -3.59 -0.86 -18.31
N GLY A 223 -2.78 -1.78 -17.76
CA GLY A 223 -2.68 -1.99 -16.31
C GLY A 223 -1.54 -1.23 -15.62
N ARG A 224 -0.79 -0.38 -16.31
CA ARG A 224 0.43 0.21 -15.81
C ARG A 224 0.22 1.67 -15.45
N GLY A 225 0.37 2.01 -14.18
CA GLY A 225 0.53 3.38 -13.76
C GLY A 225 -0.73 4.18 -13.42
N LEU A 226 -1.92 3.57 -13.42
CA LEU A 226 -3.12 4.30 -13.05
C LEU A 226 -3.35 4.29 -11.54
N VAL A 227 -3.45 5.47 -10.95
CA VAL A 227 -3.86 5.69 -9.57
C VAL A 227 -5.13 6.54 -9.60
N VAL A 228 -6.17 6.10 -8.92
CA VAL A 228 -7.42 6.87 -8.81
C VAL A 228 -7.47 7.52 -7.44
N ALA A 229 -7.70 8.81 -7.39
CA ALA A 229 -7.87 9.55 -6.16
C ALA A 229 -9.35 9.77 -5.88
N GLU A 230 -9.81 9.49 -4.66
CA GLU A 230 -11.19 9.68 -4.26
C GLU A 230 -11.30 10.19 -2.83
N ARG A 231 -12.09 11.25 -2.64
CA ARG A 231 -12.56 11.64 -1.31
C ARG A 231 -13.86 10.88 -1.05
N LEU A 232 -13.84 10.01 -0.08
CA LEU A 232 -15.00 9.22 0.31
C LEU A 232 -16.00 10.11 1.07
N PRO A 233 -17.31 10.08 0.73
CA PRO A 233 -18.31 10.79 1.52
C PRO A 233 -18.42 10.16 2.92
N PRO A 234 -18.70 10.95 3.97
CA PRO A 234 -18.73 10.50 5.36
C PRO A 234 -19.78 9.43 5.70
N HIS A 235 -20.64 9.03 4.77
CA HIS A 235 -21.68 8.04 4.98
C HIS A 235 -21.81 7.07 3.81
N HIS A 236 -20.93 6.06 3.72
CA HIS A 236 -21.21 4.87 2.90
C HIS A 236 -22.01 3.79 3.65
N ALA A 237 -23.17 4.16 4.20
CA ALA A 237 -24.18 3.16 4.64
C ALA A 237 -24.86 2.42 3.47
N SER A 238 -24.64 2.85 2.22
CA SER A 238 -25.36 2.34 1.04
C SER A 238 -24.79 1.07 0.41
N VAL A 239 -23.54 0.72 0.66
CA VAL A 239 -22.92 -0.48 0.09
C VAL A 239 -23.48 -1.77 0.73
N ARG A 240 -24.00 -1.70 1.97
CA ARG A 240 -24.60 -2.85 2.64
C ARG A 240 -25.99 -3.23 2.12
N ARG A 241 -26.74 -2.32 1.47
CA ARG A 241 -28.14 -2.60 1.05
C ARG A 241 -28.28 -3.30 -0.30
N ARG A 242 -27.29 -3.30 -1.17
CA ARG A 242 -27.42 -3.95 -2.48
C ARG A 242 -27.10 -5.46 -2.48
N ARG A 243 -26.49 -5.99 -1.43
CA ARG A 243 -26.22 -7.44 -1.31
C ARG A 243 -27.40 -8.28 -0.78
N ALA A 244 -28.39 -7.64 -0.15
CA ALA A 244 -29.56 -8.35 0.40
C ALA A 244 -30.68 -8.60 -0.63
N ALA A 245 -30.61 -7.98 -1.82
CA ALA A 245 -31.71 -8.03 -2.81
C ALA A 245 -31.49 -9.02 -3.96
N SER A 246 -30.39 -9.76 -4.01
CA SER A 246 -30.09 -10.71 -5.11
C SER A 246 -29.89 -12.15 -4.68
N GLN A 247 -30.61 -12.60 -3.66
CA GLN A 247 -30.80 -14.05 -3.52
C GLN A 247 -31.96 -14.48 -4.45
N PRO A 248 -31.75 -15.40 -5.40
CA PRO A 248 -32.84 -15.93 -6.18
C PRO A 248 -33.78 -16.71 -5.25
N ARG A 249 -35.04 -16.29 -5.23
CA ARG A 249 -36.11 -17.04 -4.57
C ARG A 249 -36.12 -18.44 -5.16
N GLY A 250 -35.91 -19.46 -4.32
CA GLY A 250 -35.92 -20.87 -4.69
C GLY A 250 -37.16 -21.24 -5.48
N GLY A 251 -36.92 -21.74 -6.67
CA GLY A 251 -37.92 -22.38 -7.48
C GLY A 251 -38.45 -23.60 -6.73
N ARG A 252 -39.78 -23.71 -6.63
CA ARG A 252 -40.49 -24.90 -6.13
C ARG A 252 -40.10 -26.07 -7.03
N CYS A 253 -39.42 -27.04 -6.44
CA CYS A 253 -39.26 -28.34 -7.07
C CYS A 253 -40.59 -29.13 -6.91
N GLY A 254 -41.21 -29.47 -8.05
CA GLY A 254 -42.42 -30.26 -8.09
C GLY A 254 -42.21 -31.65 -7.53
N GLN A 255 -43.19 -32.10 -6.75
CA GLN A 255 -43.31 -33.47 -6.26
C GLN A 255 -43.45 -34.43 -7.44
N VAL A 256 -42.49 -35.32 -7.59
CA VAL A 256 -42.70 -36.58 -8.30
C VAL A 256 -42.59 -37.71 -7.27
N GLY A 257 -43.68 -38.39 -7.09
CA GLY A 257 -43.81 -39.47 -6.12
C GLY A 257 -43.02 -40.72 -6.48
N CYS A 258 -42.37 -41.30 -5.50
CA CYS A 258 -42.04 -42.71 -5.51
C CYS A 258 -42.53 -43.36 -4.21
N ARG A 259 -43.37 -44.35 -4.37
CA ARG A 259 -43.93 -45.22 -3.32
C ARG A 259 -42.88 -46.24 -2.86
N GLY A 260 -42.85 -46.49 -1.57
CA GLY A 260 -42.68 -47.85 -1.00
C GLY A 260 -41.29 -48.20 -0.51
N ALA A 261 -41.10 -48.24 0.78
CA ALA A 261 -40.76 -49.42 1.56
C ALA A 261 -40.50 -49.03 3.03
N ALA A 262 -41.21 -49.73 3.89
CA ALA A 262 -41.12 -49.63 5.34
C ALA A 262 -39.89 -50.37 5.89
N CYS A 263 -39.42 -49.95 7.02
CA CYS A 263 -38.81 -50.65 8.18
C CYS A 263 -37.87 -49.71 8.91
N GLY A 264 -38.02 -49.50 10.16
CA GLY A 264 -37.92 -50.27 11.32
C GLY A 264 -37.38 -49.35 12.42
N THR A 265 -38.09 -49.31 13.50
CA THR A 265 -37.83 -48.68 14.79
C THR A 265 -36.55 -49.18 15.45
N GLY A 266 -35.81 -48.25 16.10
CA GLY A 266 -34.72 -48.61 17.01
C GLY A 266 -34.28 -47.44 17.85
N ALA A 267 -34.84 -47.35 19.05
CA ALA A 267 -34.39 -46.46 20.10
C ALA A 267 -33.07 -46.95 20.73
N GLY A 268 -32.18 -46.07 21.06
CA GLY A 268 -30.95 -46.40 21.79
C GLY A 268 -30.31 -45.18 22.41
N ARG A 269 -30.42 -45.13 23.70
CA ARG A 269 -29.90 -44.12 24.64
C ARG A 269 -28.38 -44.14 24.78
N ALA A 270 -27.87 -42.97 25.08
CA ALA A 270 -26.88 -42.61 26.11
C ALA A 270 -25.46 -43.20 26.04
N GLY A 271 -24.49 -42.30 26.24
CA GLY A 271 -23.13 -42.65 26.63
C GLY A 271 -22.17 -41.47 26.60
N MET A 272 -22.15 -40.70 27.70
CA MET A 272 -21.03 -39.84 28.06
C MET A 272 -19.78 -40.69 28.28
N ALA A 273 -18.63 -40.29 27.80
CA ALA A 273 -17.36 -40.65 28.41
C ALA A 273 -16.28 -39.59 28.14
N ALA A 274 -15.61 -39.29 29.21
CA ALA A 274 -14.70 -38.22 29.47
C ALA A 274 -13.27 -38.44 28.88
N VAL A 275 -12.59 -37.33 28.83
CA VAL A 275 -11.15 -37.05 28.63
C VAL A 275 -10.22 -37.97 29.41
N PRO A 276 -8.96 -38.24 28.93
CA PRO A 276 -7.89 -37.71 29.72
C PRO A 276 -6.75 -36.97 28.96
N ARG A 277 -6.34 -35.89 29.58
CA ARG A 277 -5.06 -35.16 29.36
C ARG A 277 -3.89 -36.03 29.79
N ARG A 278 -2.80 -36.03 29.06
CA ARG A 278 -1.45 -36.24 29.58
C ARG A 278 -0.46 -35.29 28.88
N GLY A 279 0.19 -34.46 29.66
CA GLY A 279 1.28 -33.60 29.30
C GLY A 279 2.67 -34.29 29.40
N PRO A 280 3.72 -33.59 29.01
CA PRO A 280 5.05 -34.13 28.78
C PRO A 280 5.96 -34.03 30.00
N ARG A 281 6.95 -34.88 30.06
CA ARG A 281 8.07 -34.75 31.01
C ARG A 281 9.40 -34.67 30.28
N CYS A 282 10.21 -33.79 30.88
CA CYS A 282 11.61 -33.48 30.65
C CYS A 282 12.54 -34.71 30.60
N GLY A 283 13.60 -34.55 29.84
CA GLY A 283 14.82 -35.34 29.97
C GLY A 283 16.03 -34.46 29.70
N LEU A 284 16.72 -34.13 30.79
CA LEU A 284 18.05 -33.50 30.83
C LEU A 284 19.10 -34.52 30.35
N GLY A 285 20.09 -34.07 29.60
CA GLY A 285 21.28 -34.82 29.27
C GLY A 285 22.42 -33.87 28.92
N THR A 286 23.22 -33.57 29.93
CA THR A 286 24.55 -32.97 29.87
C THR A 286 25.53 -33.95 29.21
N ASP A 287 26.41 -33.53 28.33
CA ASP A 287 27.82 -33.81 28.45
C ASP A 287 28.72 -32.85 27.66
N SER A 288 29.71 -32.42 28.37
CA SER A 288 30.84 -31.60 28.05
C SER A 288 31.88 -32.34 27.21
N ARG A 289 32.60 -31.60 26.31
CA ARG A 289 34.10 -31.71 26.20
C ARG A 289 34.64 -30.79 25.11
N HIS A 290 35.38 -29.77 25.50
CA HIS A 290 36.50 -29.18 24.74
C HIS A 290 37.72 -30.11 24.80
N PRO A 291 38.68 -29.99 23.88
CA PRO A 291 39.83 -29.12 24.08
C PRO A 291 40.33 -28.41 22.79
N ALA A 292 40.70 -27.21 22.91
CA ALA A 292 41.99 -26.52 23.00
C ALA A 292 43.08 -26.95 21.98
N GLY A 293 43.60 -25.92 21.30
CA GLY A 293 45.01 -25.88 20.93
C GLY A 293 45.33 -25.44 19.52
N VAL A 294 45.99 -24.37 19.44
CA VAL A 294 47.32 -24.00 19.00
C VAL A 294 47.43 -23.09 17.79
N THR A 295 47.71 -21.87 18.07
CA THR A 295 48.69 -20.86 17.58
C THR A 295 49.52 -21.10 16.33
N ARG A 296 49.65 -20.11 15.48
CA ARG A 296 50.82 -19.24 15.15
C ARG A 296 50.80 -18.76 13.71
N ARG A 297 50.80 -17.44 13.58
CA ARG A 297 51.85 -16.50 13.07
C ARG A 297 52.24 -16.65 11.61
N GLY A 298 52.28 -15.50 10.97
CA GLY A 298 53.25 -15.12 9.97
C GLY A 298 52.75 -14.11 8.93
N GLU A 299 53.06 -12.86 9.19
CA GLU A 299 53.27 -11.80 8.19
C GLU A 299 54.53 -12.12 7.33
N PRO A 300 54.80 -11.39 6.25
CA PRO A 300 54.63 -9.94 6.08
C PRO A 300 53.56 -9.50 5.07
#